data_c48d7f4712ece55dc3730dfa3d2d557c
#
_entry.id   c48d7f4712ece55dc3730dfa3d2d557c
#
_cell.length_a   1.000
_cell.length_b   1.000
_cell.length_c   1.000
_cell.angle_alpha   90.00
_cell.angle_beta   90.00
_cell.angle_gamma   90.00
#
_symmetry.space_group_name_H-M   'P 1'
#
loop_
_entity.id
_entity.type
_entity.pdbx_description
1 polymer ?
#
loop_
_entity_poly.entity_id
_entity_poly.type
_entity_poly.pdbx_seq_one_letter_code
_entity_poly.pdbx_strand_id
1 'polypeptide(L)'
;MDKIIEGTKFFNELLTEKGKMTRDDFATCRRILRRSYQEEMDNLATEYAVRNSIYRVGDKVIVNDSCFANEPCTIINIKGIYNVVHEKGVPSIVYDVRMKFDKETYQVRQNDIVGYE
;
A
#
# COMPACT_ATOMS: atom_id res chain seq x y z
N MET A 1 6.07 12.00 1.67
CA MET A 1 6.37 13.15 0.78
C MET A 1 7.83 13.55 0.81
N ASP A 2 8.51 13.42 1.95
CA ASP A 2 9.92 13.82 2.08
C ASP A 2 10.84 13.12 1.08
N LYS A 3 10.58 11.84 0.75
CA LYS A 3 11.41 11.09 -0.19
C LYS A 3 11.27 11.55 -1.65
N ILE A 4 10.11 12.06 -2.05
CA ILE A 4 9.93 12.68 -3.38
C ILE A 4 10.73 13.99 -3.45
N ILE A 5 10.68 14.79 -2.38
CA ILE A 5 11.43 16.04 -2.30
C ILE A 5 12.92 15.78 -2.38
N GLU A 6 13.43 14.78 -1.66
CA GLU A 6 14.84 14.36 -1.71
C GLU A 6 15.25 13.88 -3.10
N GLY A 7 14.45 13.03 -3.74
CA GLY A 7 14.72 12.56 -5.10
C GLY A 7 14.72 13.69 -6.12
N THR A 8 13.78 14.63 -6.01
CA THR A 8 13.69 15.80 -6.88
C THR A 8 14.90 16.73 -6.67
N LYS A 9 15.30 16.95 -5.42
CA LYS A 9 16.46 17.75 -5.08
C LYS A 9 17.75 17.18 -5.68
N PHE A 10 17.99 15.89 -5.50
CA PHE A 10 19.13 15.20 -6.06
C PHE A 10 19.16 15.29 -7.59
N PHE A 11 18.03 15.10 -8.24
CA PHE A 11 17.87 15.23 -9.68
C PHE A 11 18.18 16.65 -10.15
N ASN A 12 17.65 17.67 -9.46
CA ASN A 12 17.92 19.07 -9.78
C ASN A 12 19.38 19.43 -9.60
N GLU A 13 20.05 18.93 -8.55
CA GLU A 13 21.46 19.14 -8.33
C GLU A 13 22.28 18.60 -9.50
N LEU A 14 21.98 17.38 -9.99
CA LEU A 14 22.65 16.81 -11.16
C LEU A 14 22.41 17.60 -12.43
N LEU A 15 21.20 18.13 -12.64
CA LEU A 15 20.88 18.94 -13.82
C LEU A 15 21.62 20.28 -13.84
N THR A 16 22.00 20.81 -12.67
CA THR A 16 22.72 22.09 -12.58
C THR A 16 24.22 21.92 -12.72
N GLU A 17 24.75 20.71 -12.60
CA GLU A 17 26.16 20.46 -12.80
C GLU A 17 26.53 20.60 -14.28
N LYS A 18 27.65 21.31 -14.52
CA LYS A 18 28.21 21.44 -15.87
C LYS A 18 29.12 20.25 -16.13
N GLY A 19 28.69 19.39 -17.02
CA GLY A 19 29.50 18.24 -17.40
C GLY A 19 28.63 17.05 -17.82
N LYS A 20 29.32 15.96 -18.13
CA LYS A 20 28.63 14.73 -18.53
C LYS A 20 28.12 13.99 -17.28
N MET A 21 26.86 13.63 -17.30
CA MET A 21 26.29 12.71 -16.32
C MET A 21 26.89 11.32 -16.53
N THR A 22 27.38 10.69 -15.48
CA THR A 22 27.89 9.33 -15.55
C THR A 22 26.74 8.32 -15.62
N ARG A 23 27.06 7.10 -16.07
CA ARG A 23 26.09 6.00 -16.07
C ARG A 23 25.59 5.72 -14.64
N ASP A 24 26.47 5.78 -13.66
CA ASP A 24 26.13 5.56 -12.25
C ASP A 24 25.21 6.65 -11.71
N ASP A 25 25.43 7.92 -12.06
CA ASP A 25 24.56 9.03 -11.70
C ASP A 25 23.15 8.83 -12.25
N PHE A 26 23.03 8.47 -13.51
CA PHE A 26 21.76 8.17 -14.15
C PHE A 26 21.02 7.03 -13.44
N ALA A 27 21.73 5.93 -13.16
CA ALA A 27 21.15 4.77 -12.48
C ALA A 27 20.67 5.13 -11.07
N THR A 28 21.40 5.95 -10.36
CA THR A 28 21.04 6.41 -9.01
C THR A 28 19.79 7.29 -9.04
N CYS A 29 19.72 8.26 -9.95
CA CYS A 29 18.54 9.11 -10.14
C CYS A 29 17.30 8.28 -10.48
N ARG A 30 17.44 7.35 -11.41
CA ARG A 30 16.33 6.48 -11.82
C ARG A 30 15.79 5.67 -10.67
N ARG A 31 16.67 5.12 -9.84
CA ARG A 31 16.30 4.33 -8.66
C ARG A 31 15.55 5.17 -7.63
N ILE A 32 16.05 6.38 -7.32
CA ILE A 32 15.42 7.29 -6.37
C ILE A 32 14.02 7.71 -6.86
N LEU A 33 13.89 8.09 -8.11
CA LEU A 33 12.60 8.51 -8.68
C LEU A 33 11.60 7.37 -8.71
N ARG A 34 12.05 6.16 -9.06
CA ARG A 34 11.18 4.98 -9.06
C ARG A 34 10.68 4.64 -7.67
N ARG A 35 11.56 4.71 -6.66
CA ARG A 35 11.20 4.46 -5.26
C ARG A 35 10.18 5.48 -4.77
N SER A 36 10.43 6.76 -5.02
CA SER A 36 9.50 7.84 -4.62
C SER A 36 8.14 7.69 -5.27
N TYR A 37 8.10 7.36 -6.55
CA TYR A 37 6.86 7.11 -7.28
C TYR A 37 6.08 5.94 -6.66
N GLN A 38 6.75 4.82 -6.38
CA GLN A 38 6.12 3.64 -5.80
C GLN A 38 5.51 3.95 -4.43
N GLU A 39 6.22 4.68 -3.58
CA GLU A 39 5.73 5.07 -2.26
C GLU A 39 4.48 5.95 -2.35
N GLU A 40 4.47 6.92 -3.26
CA GLU A 40 3.29 7.77 -3.47
C GLU A 40 2.11 6.99 -4.03
N MET A 41 2.35 6.03 -4.92
CA MET A 41 1.29 5.17 -5.43
C MET A 41 0.70 4.28 -4.33
N ASP A 42 1.55 3.74 -3.45
CA ASP A 42 1.10 2.95 -2.31
C ASP A 42 0.28 3.80 -1.33
N ASN A 43 0.71 5.02 -1.07
CA ASN A 43 -0.01 5.96 -0.21
C ASN A 43 -1.37 6.34 -0.80
N LEU A 44 -1.42 6.61 -2.09
CA LEU A 44 -2.66 6.91 -2.79
C LEU A 44 -3.63 5.73 -2.76
N ALA A 45 -3.14 4.53 -3.02
CA ALA A 45 -3.95 3.31 -2.98
C ALA A 45 -4.53 3.07 -1.57
N THR A 46 -3.73 3.30 -0.53
CA THR A 46 -4.18 3.17 0.86
C THR A 46 -5.22 4.24 1.22
N GLU A 47 -5.03 5.48 0.79
CA GLU A 47 -6.01 6.54 1.00
C GLU A 47 -7.35 6.22 0.32
N TYR A 48 -7.29 5.70 -0.89
CA TYR A 48 -8.49 5.20 -1.58
C TYR A 48 -9.20 4.12 -0.75
N ALA A 49 -8.43 3.14 -0.26
CA ALA A 49 -8.97 2.04 0.53
C ALA A 49 -9.63 2.53 1.82
N VAL A 50 -8.98 3.44 2.54
CA VAL A 50 -9.51 4.01 3.78
C VAL A 50 -10.82 4.75 3.54
N ARG A 51 -10.90 5.55 2.47
CA ARG A 51 -12.11 6.32 2.14
C ARG A 51 -13.26 5.46 1.64
N ASN A 52 -12.98 4.35 0.99
CA ASN A 52 -13.98 3.49 0.36
C ASN A 52 -14.24 2.19 1.12
N SER A 53 -13.56 1.98 2.23
CA SER A 53 -13.74 0.80 3.06
C SER A 53 -15.13 0.78 3.71
N ILE A 54 -15.75 -0.40 3.71
CA ILE A 54 -17.03 -0.64 4.41
C ILE A 54 -16.76 -0.77 5.91
N TYR A 55 -15.59 -1.31 6.27
CA TYR A 55 -15.22 -1.58 7.65
C TYR A 55 -14.18 -0.59 8.14
N ARG A 56 -14.05 -0.45 9.45
CA ARG A 56 -13.11 0.47 10.09
C ARG A 56 -12.15 -0.29 10.99
N VAL A 57 -10.99 0.31 11.26
CA VAL A 57 -10.06 -0.21 12.24
C VAL A 57 -10.75 -0.31 13.60
N GLY A 58 -10.62 -1.45 14.25
CA GLY A 58 -11.29 -1.78 15.51
C GLY A 58 -12.59 -2.55 15.36
N ASP A 59 -13.14 -2.64 14.14
CA ASP A 59 -14.37 -3.41 13.90
C ASP A 59 -14.12 -4.90 14.13
N LYS A 60 -15.09 -5.55 14.75
CA LYS A 60 -15.11 -7.00 14.93
C LYS A 60 -15.96 -7.63 13.83
N VAL A 61 -15.33 -8.49 13.04
CA VAL A 61 -15.91 -9.06 11.84
C VAL A 61 -15.74 -10.56 11.81
N ILE A 62 -16.51 -11.22 10.94
CA ILE A 62 -16.39 -12.65 10.66
C ILE A 62 -15.72 -12.81 9.31
N VAL A 63 -14.63 -13.56 9.26
CA VAL A 63 -13.87 -13.86 8.05
C VAL A 63 -14.15 -15.30 7.63
N ASN A 64 -14.47 -15.50 6.37
CA ASN A 64 -14.68 -16.81 5.77
C ASN A 64 -13.99 -16.86 4.40
N ASP A 65 -12.91 -17.62 4.33
CA ASP A 65 -12.17 -17.86 3.09
C ASP A 65 -11.64 -19.30 3.05
N SER A 66 -10.71 -19.61 2.16
CA SER A 66 -10.13 -20.94 2.05
C SER A 66 -9.36 -21.39 3.29
N CYS A 67 -8.89 -20.46 4.11
CA CYS A 67 -8.12 -20.71 5.33
C CYS A 67 -8.95 -20.57 6.61
N PHE A 68 -10.04 -19.78 6.56
CA PHE A 68 -10.85 -19.42 7.72
C PHE A 68 -12.31 -19.79 7.50
N ALA A 69 -12.87 -20.58 8.40
CA ALA A 69 -14.28 -20.97 8.38
C ALA A 69 -15.04 -20.16 9.43
N ASN A 70 -15.59 -19.00 9.03
CA ASN A 70 -16.38 -18.11 9.88
C ASN A 70 -15.65 -17.73 11.19
N GLU A 71 -14.39 -17.32 11.06
CA GLU A 71 -13.56 -16.96 12.20
C GLU A 71 -13.78 -15.50 12.62
N PRO A 72 -13.98 -15.24 13.93
CA PRO A 72 -14.07 -13.88 14.44
C PRO A 72 -12.70 -13.21 14.45
N CYS A 73 -12.63 -12.02 13.88
CA CYS A 73 -11.40 -11.25 13.76
C CYS A 73 -11.65 -9.78 14.09
N THR A 74 -10.58 -9.08 14.46
CA THR A 74 -10.61 -7.61 14.64
C THR A 74 -9.79 -6.97 13.54
N ILE A 75 -10.33 -5.96 12.88
CA ILE A 75 -9.61 -5.20 11.86
C ILE A 75 -8.59 -4.30 12.57
N ILE A 76 -7.31 -4.46 12.22
CA ILE A 76 -6.23 -3.66 12.81
C ILE A 76 -5.62 -2.67 11.83
N ASN A 77 -5.79 -2.88 10.52
CA ASN A 77 -5.29 -1.95 9.51
C ASN A 77 -6.08 -2.10 8.21
N ILE A 78 -6.10 -1.03 7.41
CA ILE A 78 -6.73 -0.99 6.10
C ILE A 78 -5.67 -0.58 5.09
N LYS A 79 -5.52 -1.34 4.01
CA LYS A 79 -4.54 -1.08 2.96
C LYS A 79 -5.18 -1.13 1.58
N GLY A 80 -4.64 -0.34 0.67
CA GLY A 80 -4.95 -0.45 -0.75
C GLY A 80 -3.80 -1.10 -1.50
N ILE A 81 -4.12 -2.05 -2.37
CA ILE A 81 -3.15 -2.68 -3.24
C ILE A 81 -3.47 -2.29 -4.68
N TYR A 82 -2.52 -1.63 -5.32
CA TYR A 82 -2.65 -1.17 -6.70
C TYR A 82 -1.65 -1.90 -7.58
N ASN A 83 -2.15 -2.50 -8.67
CA ASN A 83 -1.28 -3.16 -9.63
C ASN A 83 -0.89 -2.18 -10.73
N VAL A 84 0.38 -1.78 -10.74
CA VAL A 84 0.91 -0.79 -11.69
C VAL A 84 0.85 -1.29 -13.15
N VAL A 85 0.80 -2.59 -13.36
CA VAL A 85 0.71 -3.20 -14.71
C VAL A 85 -0.67 -2.99 -15.33
N HIS A 86 -1.69 -2.85 -14.50
CA HIS A 86 -3.05 -2.59 -14.93
C HIS A 86 -3.44 -1.16 -14.56
N GLU A 87 -3.04 -0.19 -15.37
CA GLU A 87 -3.33 1.23 -15.15
C GLU A 87 -4.84 1.56 -15.13
N LYS A 88 -5.67 0.59 -15.47
CA LYS A 88 -7.12 0.72 -15.47
C LYS A 88 -7.70 0.03 -14.25
N GLY A 89 -8.50 0.75 -13.49
CA GLY A 89 -9.20 0.22 -12.34
C GLY A 89 -8.80 0.90 -11.04
N VAL A 90 -9.36 0.41 -9.96
CA VAL A 90 -9.17 0.96 -8.63
C VAL A 90 -8.36 -0.01 -7.78
N PRO A 91 -7.69 0.48 -6.72
CA PRO A 91 -6.97 -0.40 -5.79
C PRO A 91 -7.89 -1.43 -5.16
N SER A 92 -7.35 -2.61 -4.87
CA SER A 92 -8.03 -3.60 -4.05
C SER A 92 -7.96 -3.18 -2.58
N ILE A 93 -9.09 -3.29 -1.88
CA ILE A 93 -9.17 -3.00 -0.45
C ILE A 93 -8.88 -4.29 0.31
N VAL A 94 -7.83 -4.25 1.13
CA VAL A 94 -7.44 -5.38 1.97
C VAL A 94 -7.33 -4.94 3.41
N TYR A 95 -7.53 -5.87 4.32
CA TYR A 95 -7.50 -5.63 5.75
C TYR A 95 -6.46 -6.52 6.41
N ASP A 96 -5.69 -5.95 7.31
CA ASP A 96 -4.96 -6.75 8.28
C ASP A 96 -5.90 -7.03 9.43
N VAL A 97 -6.14 -8.29 9.74
CA VAL A 97 -7.04 -8.71 10.80
C VAL A 97 -6.29 -9.55 11.82
N ARG A 98 -6.71 -9.44 13.07
CA ARG A 98 -6.19 -10.26 14.16
C ARG A 98 -7.27 -11.24 14.59
N MET A 99 -6.95 -12.52 14.59
CA MET A 99 -7.88 -13.55 15.05
C MET A 99 -8.11 -13.43 16.57
N LYS A 100 -9.35 -13.66 16.97
CA LYS A 100 -9.76 -13.56 18.37
C LYS A 100 -9.01 -14.56 19.28
N PHE A 101 -8.75 -15.75 18.79
CA PHE A 101 -8.25 -16.85 19.62
C PHE A 101 -6.73 -17.07 19.52
N ASP A 102 -6.10 -16.86 18.38
CA ASP A 102 -4.65 -17.08 18.23
C ASP A 102 -3.82 -15.79 18.25
N LYS A 103 -4.46 -14.64 18.12
CA LYS A 103 -3.85 -13.30 18.11
C LYS A 103 -2.82 -13.07 17.00
N GLU A 104 -2.76 -13.95 16.01
CA GLU A 104 -1.93 -13.72 14.84
C GLU A 104 -2.61 -12.76 13.87
N THR A 105 -1.80 -12.12 13.02
CA THR A 105 -2.27 -11.15 12.06
C THR A 105 -2.27 -11.76 10.67
N TYR A 106 -3.37 -11.59 9.95
CA TYR A 106 -3.54 -12.09 8.58
C TYR A 106 -4.08 -11.00 7.68
N GLN A 107 -3.78 -11.09 6.39
CA GLN A 107 -4.33 -10.18 5.39
C GLN A 107 -5.51 -10.86 4.70
N VAL A 108 -6.64 -10.17 4.66
CA VAL A 108 -7.85 -10.65 4.00
C VAL A 108 -8.41 -9.58 3.07
N ARG A 109 -9.16 -10.01 2.06
CA ARG A 109 -9.86 -9.10 1.14
C ARG A 109 -11.23 -8.74 1.70
N GLN A 110 -11.78 -7.62 1.24
CA GLN A 110 -13.11 -7.18 1.67
C GLN A 110 -14.18 -8.26 1.42
N ASN A 111 -14.07 -8.98 0.29
CA ASN A 111 -15.02 -10.04 -0.05
C ASN A 111 -14.93 -11.26 0.88
N ASP A 112 -13.84 -11.45 1.60
CA ASP A 112 -13.66 -12.54 2.56
C ASP A 112 -14.36 -12.26 3.90
N ILE A 113 -14.79 -11.03 4.12
CA ILE A 113 -15.52 -10.63 5.32
C ILE A 113 -17.01 -10.84 5.07
N VAL A 114 -17.61 -11.71 5.87
CA VAL A 114 -19.03 -12.04 5.77
C VAL A 114 -19.91 -10.95 6.35
N GLY A 115 -19.44 -10.30 7.41
CA GLY A 115 -20.16 -9.25 8.11
C GLY A 115 -19.57 -9.02 9.50
N TYR A 116 -20.30 -8.24 10.30
CA TYR A 116 -19.90 -7.99 11.67
C TYR A 116 -20.14 -9.22 12.55
N GLU A 117 -19.31 -9.34 13.56
CA GLU A 117 -19.48 -10.37 14.60
C GLU A 117 -20.79 -10.18 15.37
#